data_97c94f9a6c748481529da5e0b02597b1
#
_entry.id   97c94f9a6c748481529da5e0b02597b1
#
_cell.length_a   1.000
_cell.length_b   1.000
_cell.length_c   1.000
_cell.angle_alpha   90.00
_cell.angle_beta   90.00
_cell.angle_gamma   90.00
#
_symmetry.space_group_name_H-M   'P 1'
#
loop_
_entity.id
_entity.type
_entity.pdbx_description
1 polymer ?
#
loop_
_entity_poly.entity_id
_entity_poly.type
_entity_poly.pdbx_seq_one_letter_code
_entity_poly.pdbx_strand_id
1 'polypeptide(L)'
;MARYRALLTDLDGTLIHSQDCICDALFAAFEKVSDVVPSKEDILGMFGLPVEVMLTALTSVRPDEKEVIAAFIDEYKWQYPIHMERARLIDGAWETIRTIENKGIPICLITSERRKNAAHILKQTGLHRYIRLMITRDDVTCFKPDPEPILKGAAACGVSPGECVYIGESPFDIEAGVAAGVFTVAVPSGNWPLNVLAEKSPDYVISDITKLCSVFAGQMGK
;
A
#
# COMPACT_ATOMS: atom_id res chain seq x y z
N MET A 1 9.19 21.91 18.00
CA MET A 1 9.27 20.45 17.80
C MET A 1 8.54 20.13 16.51
N ALA A 2 8.98 19.16 15.72
CA ALA A 2 8.26 18.76 14.52
C ALA A 2 6.83 18.30 14.91
N ARG A 3 5.82 18.73 14.15
CA ARG A 3 4.41 18.40 14.42
C ARG A 3 4.16 16.90 14.28
N TYR A 4 4.85 16.25 13.34
CA TYR A 4 4.71 14.81 13.05
C TYR A 4 5.98 14.06 13.45
N ARG A 5 5.79 12.88 14.04
CA ARG A 5 6.83 12.08 14.67
C ARG A 5 7.01 10.69 14.07
N ALA A 6 6.13 10.26 13.17
CA ALA A 6 6.23 9.01 12.43
C ALA A 6 5.69 9.16 11.01
N LEU A 7 6.27 8.40 10.09
CA LEU A 7 5.74 8.17 8.74
C LEU A 7 5.16 6.77 8.67
N LEU A 8 3.92 6.68 8.25
CA LEU A 8 3.28 5.46 7.80
C LEU A 8 3.16 5.54 6.28
N THR A 9 3.49 4.49 5.56
CA THR A 9 3.49 4.52 4.09
C THR A 9 2.91 3.23 3.52
N ASP A 10 2.08 3.34 2.51
CA ASP A 10 1.75 2.22 1.66
C ASP A 10 2.95 1.83 0.79
N LEU A 11 2.87 0.70 0.08
CA LEU A 11 3.93 0.13 -0.74
C LEU A 11 3.64 0.25 -2.23
N ASP A 12 2.61 -0.46 -2.68
CA ASP A 12 2.30 -0.71 -4.08
C ASP A 12 1.64 0.50 -4.71
N GLY A 13 2.28 1.09 -5.74
CA GLY A 13 1.84 2.36 -6.31
C GLY A 13 2.23 3.59 -5.51
N THR A 14 2.75 3.44 -4.27
CA THR A 14 3.20 4.55 -3.41
C THR A 14 4.73 4.66 -3.36
N LEU A 15 5.42 3.57 -3.09
CA LEU A 15 6.89 3.50 -3.07
C LEU A 15 7.45 2.77 -4.29
N ILE A 16 6.68 1.86 -4.88
CA ILE A 16 7.11 1.02 -6.00
C ILE A 16 6.08 1.00 -7.12
N HIS A 17 6.57 0.96 -8.35
CA HIS A 17 5.80 0.62 -9.55
C HIS A 17 5.65 -0.90 -9.62
N SER A 18 4.58 -1.44 -9.05
CA SER A 18 4.32 -2.87 -8.96
C SER A 18 3.04 -3.31 -9.68
N GLN A 19 2.22 -2.38 -10.09
CA GLN A 19 0.86 -2.64 -10.56
C GLN A 19 0.81 -3.59 -11.75
N ASP A 20 1.64 -3.38 -12.78
CA ASP A 20 1.71 -4.30 -13.92
C ASP A 20 2.18 -5.69 -13.50
N CYS A 21 3.15 -5.75 -12.58
CA CYS A 21 3.68 -7.01 -12.06
C CYS A 21 2.61 -7.79 -11.28
N ILE A 22 1.84 -7.09 -10.46
CA ILE A 22 0.73 -7.68 -9.68
C ILE A 22 -0.38 -8.13 -10.62
N CYS A 23 -0.75 -7.31 -11.62
CA CYS A 23 -1.74 -7.69 -12.64
C CYS A 23 -1.33 -8.98 -13.36
N ASP A 24 -0.08 -9.09 -13.82
CA ASP A 24 0.40 -10.28 -14.52
C ASP A 24 0.36 -11.52 -13.62
N ALA A 25 0.72 -11.38 -12.34
CA ALA A 25 0.62 -12.47 -11.37
C ALA A 25 -0.84 -12.89 -11.09
N LEU A 26 -1.75 -11.91 -11.03
CA LEU A 26 -3.18 -12.16 -10.87
C LEU A 26 -3.78 -12.81 -12.10
N PHE A 27 -3.45 -12.36 -13.31
CA PHE A 27 -3.91 -12.98 -14.55
C PHE A 27 -3.55 -14.46 -14.59
N ALA A 28 -2.28 -14.79 -14.30
CA ALA A 28 -1.84 -16.18 -14.26
C ALA A 28 -2.60 -17.02 -13.21
N ALA A 29 -2.95 -16.42 -12.08
CA ALA A 29 -3.74 -17.09 -11.04
C ALA A 29 -5.21 -17.26 -11.46
N PHE A 30 -5.83 -16.25 -12.08
CA PHE A 30 -7.21 -16.35 -12.62
C PHE A 30 -7.32 -17.40 -13.70
N GLU A 31 -6.42 -17.39 -14.69
CA GLU A 31 -6.39 -18.37 -15.80
C GLU A 31 -6.32 -19.81 -15.30
N LYS A 32 -5.71 -20.06 -14.15
CA LYS A 32 -5.53 -21.41 -13.61
C LYS A 32 -6.72 -21.93 -12.80
N VAL A 33 -7.48 -21.04 -12.15
CA VAL A 33 -8.51 -21.47 -11.17
C VAL A 33 -9.93 -21.00 -11.49
N SER A 34 -10.10 -20.18 -12.51
CA SER A 34 -11.41 -19.60 -12.87
C SER A 34 -11.63 -19.66 -14.37
N ASP A 35 -12.86 -19.91 -14.78
CA ASP A 35 -13.29 -19.79 -16.20
C ASP A 35 -13.45 -18.33 -16.64
N VAL A 36 -13.39 -17.39 -15.69
CA VAL A 36 -13.48 -15.95 -15.91
C VAL A 36 -12.17 -15.30 -15.56
N VAL A 37 -11.51 -14.68 -16.54
CA VAL A 37 -10.34 -13.82 -16.33
C VAL A 37 -10.81 -12.38 -16.40
N PRO A 38 -10.74 -11.61 -15.29
CA PRO A 38 -11.17 -10.21 -15.25
C PRO A 38 -10.33 -9.34 -16.19
N SER A 39 -10.87 -8.19 -16.61
CA SER A 39 -10.09 -7.21 -17.35
C SER A 39 -9.01 -6.56 -16.45
N LYS A 40 -7.98 -5.97 -17.09
CA LYS A 40 -6.94 -5.23 -16.34
C LYS A 40 -7.55 -4.06 -15.58
N GLU A 41 -8.52 -3.38 -16.18
CA GLU A 41 -9.22 -2.24 -15.58
C GLU A 41 -9.99 -2.65 -14.33
N ASP A 42 -10.67 -3.81 -14.35
CA ASP A 42 -11.38 -4.34 -13.18
C ASP A 42 -10.43 -4.66 -12.03
N ILE A 43 -9.31 -5.32 -12.35
CA ILE A 43 -8.25 -5.63 -11.37
C ILE A 43 -7.68 -4.34 -10.78
N LEU A 44 -7.31 -3.37 -11.61
CA LEU A 44 -6.75 -2.09 -11.17
C LEU A 44 -7.73 -1.29 -10.30
N GLY A 45 -9.04 -1.38 -10.58
CA GLY A 45 -10.09 -0.76 -9.76
C GLY A 45 -10.20 -1.33 -8.33
N MET A 46 -9.54 -2.44 -8.05
CA MET A 46 -9.55 -3.07 -6.73
C MET A 46 -8.17 -3.06 -6.04
N PHE A 47 -7.18 -2.38 -6.63
CA PHE A 47 -5.85 -2.28 -6.01
C PHE A 47 -5.93 -1.64 -4.62
N GLY A 48 -5.21 -2.24 -3.68
CA GLY A 48 -5.26 -1.89 -2.26
C GLY A 48 -6.06 -2.89 -1.42
N LEU A 49 -6.91 -3.72 -2.06
CA LEU A 49 -7.64 -4.80 -1.40
C LEU A 49 -6.86 -6.13 -1.43
N PRO A 50 -7.15 -7.05 -0.48
CA PRO A 50 -6.59 -8.40 -0.51
C PRO A 50 -7.00 -9.18 -1.77
N VAL A 51 -6.09 -10.02 -2.29
CA VAL A 51 -6.31 -10.75 -3.55
C VAL A 51 -7.49 -11.72 -3.52
N GLU A 52 -7.83 -12.29 -2.37
CA GLU A 52 -9.02 -13.13 -2.21
C GLU A 52 -10.33 -12.34 -2.29
N VAL A 53 -10.31 -11.07 -1.89
CA VAL A 53 -11.46 -10.17 -2.08
C VAL A 53 -11.61 -9.86 -3.56
N MET A 54 -10.51 -9.65 -4.29
CA MET A 54 -10.54 -9.48 -5.74
C MET A 54 -11.13 -10.71 -6.44
N LEU A 55 -10.71 -11.92 -6.08
CA LEU A 55 -11.24 -13.16 -6.66
C LEU A 55 -12.77 -13.24 -6.53
N THR A 56 -13.29 -13.08 -5.32
CA THR A 56 -14.73 -13.24 -5.06
C THR A 56 -15.57 -12.11 -5.65
N ALA A 57 -15.01 -10.91 -5.79
CA ALA A 57 -15.72 -9.76 -6.35
C ALA A 57 -15.69 -9.73 -7.89
N LEU A 58 -14.64 -10.25 -8.52
CA LEU A 58 -14.43 -10.18 -9.98
C LEU A 58 -14.84 -11.47 -10.70
N THR A 59 -15.20 -12.51 -9.97
CA THR A 59 -15.61 -13.80 -10.55
C THR A 59 -16.90 -14.31 -9.90
N SER A 60 -17.37 -15.48 -10.36
CA SER A 60 -18.51 -16.19 -9.75
C SER A 60 -18.12 -17.02 -8.53
N VAL A 61 -16.85 -17.03 -8.12
CA VAL A 61 -16.36 -17.77 -6.95
C VAL A 61 -16.97 -17.19 -5.66
N ARG A 62 -17.64 -18.04 -4.90
CA ARG A 62 -18.31 -17.64 -3.66
C ARG A 62 -17.35 -17.70 -2.47
N PRO A 63 -17.58 -16.89 -1.42
CA PRO A 63 -16.72 -16.86 -0.22
C PRO A 63 -16.63 -18.19 0.55
N ASP A 64 -17.58 -19.11 0.34
CA ASP A 64 -17.61 -20.45 0.94
C ASP A 64 -16.82 -21.50 0.15
N GLU A 65 -16.39 -21.20 -1.07
CA GLU A 65 -15.56 -22.09 -1.93
C GLU A 65 -14.09 -22.04 -1.53
N LYS A 66 -13.81 -22.43 -0.32
CA LYS A 66 -12.49 -22.29 0.33
C LYS A 66 -11.35 -22.96 -0.42
N GLU A 67 -11.63 -24.07 -1.08
CA GLU A 67 -10.63 -24.83 -1.86
C GLU A 67 -10.19 -24.05 -3.11
N VAL A 68 -11.15 -23.44 -3.81
CA VAL A 68 -10.87 -22.59 -4.99
C VAL A 68 -10.09 -21.35 -4.58
N ILE A 69 -10.50 -20.70 -3.49
CA ILE A 69 -9.81 -19.53 -2.94
C ILE A 69 -8.38 -19.90 -2.53
N ALA A 70 -8.20 -21.03 -1.86
CA ALA A 70 -6.88 -21.49 -1.47
C ALA A 70 -5.98 -21.78 -2.69
N ALA A 71 -6.51 -22.44 -3.71
CA ALA A 71 -5.78 -22.71 -4.96
C ALA A 71 -5.37 -21.42 -5.67
N PHE A 72 -6.27 -20.41 -5.72
CA PHE A 72 -5.96 -19.10 -6.28
C PHE A 72 -4.84 -18.38 -5.51
N ILE A 73 -4.94 -18.37 -4.18
CA ILE A 73 -3.92 -17.75 -3.32
C ILE A 73 -2.57 -18.45 -3.51
N ASP A 74 -2.55 -19.77 -3.63
CA ASP A 74 -1.31 -20.52 -3.78
C ASP A 74 -0.68 -20.31 -5.16
N GLU A 75 -1.50 -20.22 -6.22
CA GLU A 75 -1.01 -19.84 -7.55
C GLU A 75 -0.48 -18.40 -7.56
N TYR A 76 -1.24 -17.43 -7.01
CA TYR A 76 -0.76 -16.06 -6.88
C TYR A 76 0.57 -15.96 -6.12
N LYS A 77 0.72 -16.69 -4.99
CA LYS A 77 1.99 -16.75 -4.25
C LYS A 77 3.15 -17.30 -5.07
N TRP A 78 2.86 -18.21 -6.01
CA TRP A 78 3.86 -18.76 -6.92
C TRP A 78 4.26 -17.74 -7.99
N GLN A 79 3.29 -17.08 -8.59
CA GLN A 79 3.49 -16.13 -9.68
C GLN A 79 4.08 -14.80 -9.20
N TYR A 80 3.68 -14.34 -8.02
CA TYR A 80 4.06 -13.03 -7.48
C TYR A 80 5.59 -12.78 -7.52
N PRO A 81 6.46 -13.62 -6.93
CA PRO A 81 7.89 -13.34 -6.95
C PRO A 81 8.49 -13.31 -8.37
N ILE A 82 7.95 -14.09 -9.31
CA ILE A 82 8.40 -14.14 -10.69
C ILE A 82 8.15 -12.78 -11.38
N HIS A 83 6.95 -12.27 -11.25
CA HIS A 83 6.57 -11.01 -11.89
C HIS A 83 7.17 -9.79 -11.17
N MET A 84 7.29 -9.85 -9.84
CA MET A 84 7.82 -8.75 -9.03
C MET A 84 9.32 -8.49 -9.21
N GLU A 85 10.07 -9.35 -9.89
CA GLU A 85 11.46 -9.05 -10.30
C GLU A 85 11.58 -7.80 -11.17
N ARG A 86 10.50 -7.44 -11.87
CA ARG A 86 10.42 -6.25 -12.74
C ARG A 86 10.01 -4.97 -12.00
N ALA A 87 9.53 -5.10 -10.75
CA ALA A 87 9.11 -3.95 -9.97
C ALA A 87 10.27 -2.96 -9.75
N ARG A 88 9.97 -1.67 -9.79
CA ARG A 88 10.95 -0.59 -9.66
C ARG A 88 10.46 0.42 -8.63
N LEU A 89 11.40 1.08 -7.98
CA LEU A 89 11.07 2.22 -7.12
C LEU A 89 10.40 3.34 -7.94
N ILE A 90 9.44 3.98 -7.33
CA ILE A 90 8.91 5.27 -7.81
C ILE A 90 10.02 6.32 -7.70
N ASP A 91 10.12 7.19 -8.70
CA ASP A 91 11.15 8.21 -8.76
C ASP A 91 11.17 9.07 -7.49
N GLY A 92 12.33 9.17 -6.86
CA GLY A 92 12.54 9.90 -5.62
C GLY A 92 12.09 9.18 -4.34
N ALA A 93 11.50 7.99 -4.41
CA ALA A 93 11.05 7.27 -3.22
C ALA A 93 12.21 6.91 -2.28
N TRP A 94 13.32 6.41 -2.84
CA TRP A 94 14.49 6.04 -2.03
C TRP A 94 15.09 7.22 -1.29
N GLU A 95 15.29 8.35 -1.99
CA GLU A 95 15.85 9.58 -1.41
C GLU A 95 14.92 10.17 -0.35
N THR A 96 13.62 10.14 -0.58
CA THR A 96 12.61 10.64 0.35
C THR A 96 12.61 9.84 1.64
N ILE A 97 12.52 8.50 1.54
CA ILE A 97 12.51 7.60 2.69
C ILE A 97 13.80 7.74 3.50
N ARG A 98 14.97 7.74 2.82
CA ARG A 98 16.26 7.97 3.47
C ARG A 98 16.34 9.31 4.17
N THR A 99 15.83 10.37 3.55
CA THR A 99 15.87 11.73 4.13
C THR A 99 15.01 11.83 5.39
N ILE A 100 13.85 11.19 5.41
CA ILE A 100 12.96 11.18 6.57
C ILE A 100 13.57 10.34 7.70
N GLU A 101 14.09 9.16 7.40
CA GLU A 101 14.74 8.29 8.41
C GLU A 101 15.98 8.94 9.02
N ASN A 102 16.80 9.61 8.22
CA ASN A 102 17.99 10.34 8.69
C ASN A 102 17.65 11.51 9.66
N LYS A 103 16.41 11.96 9.70
CA LYS A 103 15.90 12.91 10.71
C LYS A 103 15.47 12.22 12.01
N GLY A 104 15.65 10.92 12.12
CA GLY A 104 15.24 10.13 13.28
C GLY A 104 13.73 9.86 13.35
N ILE A 105 13.02 10.04 12.24
CA ILE A 105 11.58 9.78 12.14
C ILE A 105 11.39 8.30 11.80
N PRO A 106 10.77 7.49 12.68
CA PRO A 106 10.48 6.08 12.40
C PRO A 106 9.52 5.96 11.23
N ILE A 107 9.73 4.93 10.41
CA ILE A 107 8.93 4.64 9.23
C ILE A 107 8.33 3.25 9.37
N CYS A 108 7.01 3.13 9.24
CA CYS A 108 6.28 1.87 9.22
C CYS A 108 5.58 1.68 7.88
N LEU A 109 5.87 0.54 7.24
CA LEU A 109 5.14 0.12 6.04
C LEU A 109 3.76 -0.40 6.43
N ILE A 110 2.73 -0.01 5.68
CA ILE A 110 1.34 -0.47 5.84
C ILE A 110 0.89 -1.03 4.49
N THR A 111 0.81 -2.33 4.35
CA THR A 111 0.50 -2.95 3.05
C THR A 111 -0.53 -4.07 3.16
N SER A 112 -1.34 -4.22 2.11
CA SER A 112 -2.25 -5.37 1.94
C SER A 112 -1.52 -6.65 1.52
N GLU A 113 -0.21 -6.56 1.22
CA GLU A 113 0.60 -7.71 0.91
C GLU A 113 0.94 -8.55 2.14
N ARG A 114 1.29 -9.83 1.91
CA ARG A 114 1.81 -10.69 2.96
C ARG A 114 3.21 -10.28 3.37
N ARG A 115 3.56 -10.52 4.63
CA ARG A 115 4.86 -10.16 5.22
C ARG A 115 6.05 -10.66 4.40
N LYS A 116 5.98 -11.90 3.89
CA LYS A 116 7.05 -12.49 3.06
C LYS A 116 7.28 -11.69 1.78
N ASN A 117 6.21 -11.29 1.10
CA ASN A 117 6.24 -10.52 -0.13
C ASN A 117 6.79 -9.11 0.12
N ALA A 118 6.23 -8.40 1.10
CA ALA A 118 6.67 -7.06 1.48
C ALA A 118 8.17 -7.05 1.87
N ALA A 119 8.62 -8.01 2.68
CA ALA A 119 10.02 -8.13 3.08
C ALA A 119 10.95 -8.41 1.89
N HIS A 120 10.50 -9.23 0.91
CA HIS A 120 11.26 -9.50 -0.31
C HIS A 120 11.46 -8.21 -1.11
N ILE A 121 10.40 -7.45 -1.36
CA ILE A 121 10.44 -6.19 -2.10
C ILE A 121 11.29 -5.13 -1.38
N LEU A 122 11.14 -4.97 -0.07
CA LEU A 122 11.98 -4.05 0.69
C LEU A 122 13.47 -4.42 0.57
N LYS A 123 13.79 -5.71 0.52
CA LYS A 123 15.17 -6.18 0.35
C LYS A 123 15.68 -5.92 -1.08
N GLN A 124 14.88 -6.25 -2.09
CA GLN A 124 15.20 -6.05 -3.51
C GLN A 124 15.47 -4.57 -3.82
N THR A 125 14.65 -3.67 -3.28
CA THR A 125 14.76 -2.21 -3.49
C THR A 125 15.77 -1.52 -2.57
N GLY A 126 16.30 -2.22 -1.57
CA GLY A 126 17.20 -1.65 -0.56
C GLY A 126 16.49 -0.84 0.54
N LEU A 127 15.17 -0.68 0.48
CA LEU A 127 14.38 0.07 1.46
C LEU A 127 14.37 -0.56 2.85
N HIS A 128 14.66 -1.88 2.98
CA HIS A 128 14.77 -2.57 4.27
C HIS A 128 15.79 -1.93 5.23
N ARG A 129 16.69 -1.10 4.74
CA ARG A 129 17.68 -0.36 5.55
C ARG A 129 17.04 0.75 6.36
N TYR A 130 15.95 1.31 5.87
CA TYR A 130 15.26 2.49 6.41
C TYR A 130 13.89 2.14 7.00
N ILE A 131 13.17 1.19 6.39
CA ILE A 131 11.86 0.73 6.82
C ILE A 131 12.03 -0.58 7.59
N ARG A 132 11.98 -0.50 8.92
CA ARG A 132 12.20 -1.65 9.82
C ARG A 132 10.91 -2.14 10.46
N LEU A 133 9.86 -1.33 10.43
CA LEU A 133 8.54 -1.65 10.95
C LEU A 133 7.60 -1.90 9.77
N MET A 134 6.75 -2.91 9.90
CA MET A 134 5.73 -3.20 8.89
C MET A 134 4.49 -3.80 9.55
N ILE A 135 3.35 -3.33 9.09
CA ILE A 135 2.03 -3.91 9.30
C ILE A 135 1.56 -4.43 7.94
N THR A 136 1.32 -5.70 7.87
CA THR A 136 0.96 -6.44 6.66
C THR A 136 -0.41 -7.06 6.83
N ARG A 137 -0.97 -7.65 5.78
CA ARG A 137 -2.21 -8.39 5.92
C ARG A 137 -2.16 -9.52 6.95
N ASP A 138 -0.96 -10.05 7.25
CA ASP A 138 -0.81 -11.13 8.23
C ASP A 138 -0.92 -10.62 9.68
N ASP A 139 -0.93 -9.31 9.90
CA ASP A 139 -0.94 -8.67 11.21
C ASP A 139 -2.31 -8.11 11.61
N VAL A 140 -3.29 -8.11 10.69
CA VAL A 140 -4.58 -7.44 10.87
C VAL A 140 -5.75 -8.37 10.63
N THR A 141 -6.90 -8.02 11.23
CA THR A 141 -8.18 -8.72 11.03
C THR A 141 -9.00 -7.98 9.97
N CYS A 142 -8.98 -6.65 10.02
CA CYS A 142 -9.65 -5.79 9.05
C CYS A 142 -8.61 -5.12 8.16
N PHE A 143 -8.92 -5.01 6.86
CA PHE A 143 -8.03 -4.44 5.85
C PHE A 143 -8.46 -3.02 5.51
N LYS A 144 -7.56 -2.24 4.86
CA LYS A 144 -7.95 -0.96 4.28
C LYS A 144 -9.22 -1.13 3.44
N PRO A 145 -10.25 -0.30 3.58
CA PRO A 145 -10.25 1.04 4.21
C PRO A 145 -10.50 1.07 5.74
N ASP A 146 -10.51 -0.06 6.44
CA ASP A 146 -10.59 -0.07 7.90
C ASP A 146 -9.33 0.59 8.51
N PRO A 147 -9.45 1.38 9.59
CA PRO A 147 -8.31 2.05 10.23
C PRO A 147 -7.35 1.11 10.97
N GLU A 148 -7.69 -0.15 11.21
CA GLU A 148 -6.89 -1.08 12.02
C GLU A 148 -5.40 -1.12 11.61
N PRO A 149 -5.03 -1.25 10.31
CA PRO A 149 -3.64 -1.30 9.91
C PRO A 149 -2.86 -0.02 10.25
N ILE A 150 -3.49 1.14 10.09
CA ILE A 150 -2.90 2.45 10.36
C ILE A 150 -2.69 2.65 11.87
N LEU A 151 -3.69 2.29 12.68
CA LEU A 151 -3.61 2.37 14.14
C LEU A 151 -2.51 1.46 14.71
N LYS A 152 -2.38 0.26 14.18
CA LYS A 152 -1.29 -0.67 14.52
C LYS A 152 0.08 -0.11 14.13
N GLY A 153 0.18 0.56 12.97
CA GLY A 153 1.39 1.21 12.52
C GLY A 153 1.82 2.36 13.44
N ALA A 154 0.89 3.20 13.87
CA ALA A 154 1.15 4.26 14.84
C ALA A 154 1.66 3.69 16.17
N ALA A 155 1.00 2.64 16.69
CA ALA A 155 1.40 1.94 17.90
C ALA A 155 2.80 1.31 17.76
N ALA A 156 3.12 0.70 16.62
CA ALA A 156 4.45 0.13 16.34
C ALA A 156 5.54 1.21 16.33
N CYS A 157 5.22 2.43 15.88
CA CYS A 157 6.12 3.58 15.94
C CYS A 157 6.20 4.22 17.35
N GLY A 158 5.38 3.81 18.30
CA GLY A 158 5.35 4.36 19.66
C GLY A 158 4.81 5.79 19.74
N VAL A 159 3.88 6.17 18.86
CA VAL A 159 3.28 7.51 18.79
C VAL A 159 1.75 7.44 18.70
N SER A 160 1.07 8.54 19.01
CA SER A 160 -0.38 8.66 18.82
C SER A 160 -0.72 8.87 17.33
N PRO A 161 -1.91 8.47 16.86
CA PRO A 161 -2.32 8.67 15.46
C PRO A 161 -2.15 10.11 14.97
N GLY A 162 -2.56 11.11 15.75
CA GLY A 162 -2.42 12.54 15.38
C GLY A 162 -0.97 13.04 15.24
N GLU A 163 0.03 12.26 15.64
CA GLU A 163 1.46 12.53 15.44
C GLU A 163 2.03 11.81 14.21
N CYS A 164 1.21 11.04 13.47
CA CYS A 164 1.61 10.34 12.26
C CYS A 164 1.24 11.11 10.99
N VAL A 165 2.07 10.95 9.97
CA VAL A 165 1.69 11.17 8.56
C VAL A 165 1.50 9.79 7.93
N TYR A 166 0.40 9.59 7.22
CA TYR A 166 0.19 8.43 6.36
C TYR A 166 0.13 8.86 4.90
N ILE A 167 0.88 8.18 4.04
CA ILE A 167 0.84 8.41 2.59
C ILE A 167 0.39 7.15 1.85
N GLY A 168 -0.54 7.34 0.90
CA GLY A 168 -1.04 6.29 0.03
C GLY A 168 -1.55 6.83 -1.30
N GLU A 169 -1.80 5.92 -2.25
CA GLU A 169 -2.17 6.23 -3.63
C GLU A 169 -3.60 5.83 -4.00
N SER A 170 -4.29 5.08 -3.13
CA SER A 170 -5.62 4.54 -3.39
C SER A 170 -6.71 5.19 -2.53
N PRO A 171 -7.99 5.15 -2.95
CA PRO A 171 -9.12 5.56 -2.12
C PRO A 171 -9.17 4.82 -0.78
N PHE A 172 -8.78 3.54 -0.77
CA PHE A 172 -8.75 2.70 0.43
C PHE A 172 -7.70 3.18 1.44
N ASP A 173 -6.56 3.68 0.95
CA ASP A 173 -5.52 4.30 1.80
C ASP A 173 -6.06 5.56 2.48
N ILE A 174 -6.66 6.44 1.67
CA ILE A 174 -7.13 7.73 2.16
C ILE A 174 -8.24 7.52 3.19
N GLU A 175 -9.22 6.66 2.91
CA GLU A 175 -10.30 6.33 3.84
C GLU A 175 -9.75 5.74 5.15
N ALA A 176 -8.79 4.81 5.09
CA ALA A 176 -8.16 4.23 6.28
C ALA A 176 -7.41 5.27 7.10
N GLY A 177 -6.65 6.16 6.46
CA GLY A 177 -5.90 7.22 7.12
C GLY A 177 -6.83 8.23 7.81
N VAL A 178 -7.85 8.69 7.12
CA VAL A 178 -8.88 9.62 7.66
C VAL A 178 -9.61 8.98 8.83
N ALA A 179 -10.04 7.72 8.69
CA ALA A 179 -10.72 6.99 9.76
C ALA A 179 -9.83 6.76 11.00
N ALA A 180 -8.51 6.60 10.80
CA ALA A 180 -7.55 6.46 11.89
C ALA A 180 -7.19 7.81 12.57
N GLY A 181 -7.56 8.95 12.00
CA GLY A 181 -7.24 10.28 12.54
C GLY A 181 -5.76 10.65 12.43
N VAL A 182 -5.05 10.10 11.44
CA VAL A 182 -3.69 10.49 11.09
C VAL A 182 -3.71 11.61 10.04
N PHE A 183 -2.62 12.36 9.90
CA PHE A 183 -2.48 13.32 8.80
C PHE A 183 -2.29 12.55 7.49
N THR A 184 -3.33 12.53 6.66
CA THR A 184 -3.42 11.70 5.47
C THR A 184 -2.98 12.46 4.23
N VAL A 185 -1.99 11.92 3.53
CA VAL A 185 -1.43 12.48 2.29
C VAL A 185 -1.75 11.56 1.12
N ALA A 186 -2.40 12.11 0.10
CA ALA A 186 -2.64 11.43 -1.17
C ALA A 186 -1.51 11.74 -2.16
N VAL A 187 -1.02 10.71 -2.87
CA VAL A 187 -0.07 10.85 -3.97
C VAL A 187 -0.62 10.13 -5.21
N PRO A 188 -0.80 10.82 -6.37
CA PRO A 188 -1.34 10.21 -7.58
C PRO A 188 -0.26 9.47 -8.39
N SER A 189 0.49 8.59 -7.75
CA SER A 189 1.57 7.80 -8.36
C SER A 189 1.12 6.41 -8.81
N GLY A 190 -0.07 6.01 -8.44
CA GLY A 190 -0.70 4.75 -8.83
C GLY A 190 -1.71 4.88 -9.96
N ASN A 191 -2.76 4.08 -9.91
CA ASN A 191 -3.79 4.02 -10.96
C ASN A 191 -4.95 4.99 -10.77
N TRP A 192 -5.06 5.58 -9.59
CA TRP A 192 -6.23 6.38 -9.24
C TRP A 192 -6.06 7.84 -9.65
N PRO A 193 -7.03 8.41 -10.40
CA PRO A 193 -7.02 9.83 -10.75
C PRO A 193 -7.09 10.71 -9.51
N LEU A 194 -6.44 11.87 -9.57
CA LEU A 194 -6.37 12.82 -8.46
C LEU A 194 -7.73 13.24 -7.91
N ASN A 195 -8.72 13.43 -8.78
CA ASN A 195 -10.08 13.79 -8.38
C ASN A 195 -10.73 12.71 -7.50
N VAL A 196 -10.51 11.42 -7.81
CA VAL A 196 -11.02 10.28 -7.02
C VAL A 196 -10.38 10.25 -5.64
N LEU A 197 -9.07 10.49 -5.56
CA LEU A 197 -8.37 10.58 -4.27
C LEU A 197 -8.84 11.80 -3.46
N ALA A 198 -9.05 12.94 -4.10
CA ALA A 198 -9.51 14.17 -3.44
C ALA A 198 -10.92 14.04 -2.85
N GLU A 199 -11.82 13.28 -3.49
CA GLU A 199 -13.17 12.99 -2.99
C GLU A 199 -13.15 12.27 -1.61
N LYS A 200 -12.05 11.55 -1.30
CA LYS A 200 -11.88 10.87 -0.01
C LYS A 200 -11.39 11.78 1.11
N SER A 201 -11.24 13.07 0.83
CA SER A 201 -10.90 14.12 1.80
C SER A 201 -9.55 13.90 2.52
N PRO A 202 -8.44 13.64 1.80
CA PRO A 202 -7.12 13.64 2.41
C PRO A 202 -6.80 15.04 2.97
N ASP A 203 -5.98 15.11 4.03
CA ASP A 203 -5.52 16.39 4.58
C ASP A 203 -4.62 17.16 3.61
N TYR A 204 -3.89 16.43 2.78
CA TYR A 204 -2.99 17.02 1.78
C TYR A 204 -2.84 16.14 0.55
N VAL A 205 -2.62 16.78 -0.59
CA VAL A 205 -2.32 16.11 -1.86
C VAL A 205 -0.98 16.61 -2.36
N ILE A 206 -0.09 15.68 -2.70
CA ILE A 206 1.22 16.00 -3.30
C ILE A 206 1.27 15.53 -4.74
N SER A 207 2.05 16.23 -5.58
CA SER A 207 2.23 15.85 -6.99
C SER A 207 3.05 14.57 -7.18
N ASP A 208 4.00 14.36 -6.28
CA ASP A 208 4.94 13.24 -6.28
C ASP A 208 5.53 13.05 -4.87
N ILE A 209 6.11 11.88 -4.62
CA ILE A 209 6.60 11.49 -3.30
C ILE A 209 7.72 12.40 -2.77
N THR A 210 8.47 13.09 -3.62
CA THR A 210 9.57 13.99 -3.19
C THR A 210 9.06 15.16 -2.34
N LYS A 211 7.79 15.55 -2.53
CA LYS A 211 7.12 16.62 -1.76
C LYS A 211 6.82 16.22 -0.32
N LEU A 212 6.85 14.94 0.01
CA LEU A 212 6.58 14.45 1.37
C LEU A 212 7.53 15.05 2.42
N CYS A 213 8.77 15.31 2.04
CA CYS A 213 9.75 15.94 2.94
C CYS A 213 9.30 17.31 3.45
N SER A 214 8.55 18.08 2.65
CA SER A 214 8.03 19.40 3.02
C SER A 214 6.92 19.32 4.08
N VAL A 215 6.15 18.22 4.11
CA VAL A 215 5.12 17.96 5.12
C VAL A 215 5.76 17.90 6.50
N PHE A 216 6.87 17.17 6.64
CA PHE A 216 7.63 17.07 7.89
C PHE A 216 8.39 18.34 8.25
N ALA A 217 8.70 19.21 7.29
CA ALA A 217 9.32 20.50 7.53
C ALA A 217 8.32 21.59 7.96
N GLY A 218 7.02 21.31 7.95
CA GLY A 218 5.95 22.30 8.20
C GLY A 218 5.82 23.35 7.09
N GLN A 219 6.38 23.07 5.91
CA GLN A 219 6.39 23.95 4.73
C GLN A 219 5.29 23.53 3.73
N MET A 220 4.09 23.31 4.25
CA MET A 220 2.94 23.05 3.38
C MET A 220 2.53 24.38 2.76
N GLY A 221 2.74 24.53 1.45
CA GLY A 221 2.21 25.65 0.68
C GLY A 221 0.68 25.66 0.79
N LYS A 222 0.12 26.87 0.97
CA LYS A 222 -1.32 27.10 0.90
C LYS A 222 -1.80 26.93 -0.52
#